data_843ace26d450d65c252c064f5bb3661a
#
_entry.id   843ace26d450d65c252c064f5bb3661a
#
_cell.length_a   1.000
_cell.length_b   1.000
_cell.length_c   1.000
_cell.angle_alpha   90.00
_cell.angle_beta   90.00
_cell.angle_gamma   90.00
#
_symmetry.space_group_name_H-M   'P 1'
#
loop_
_entity.id
_entity.type
_entity.pdbx_description
1 polymer ?
#
loop_
_entity_poly.entity_id
_entity_poly.type
_entity_poly.pdbx_seq_one_letter_code
_entity_poly.pdbx_strand_id
1 'polypeptide(L)'
;MPSIRSKSTLAVATSAVLLMALEWILLVAGTHPHEMIVGAASVLLSAIFLARVHKMSTLKLDFHLSDIATGWRIPWYVLSDCFTLTRILLRDLFTAQGAGSLYRVSGFKTSKDDPRLIARRVLATIYTTTSPNSIVIGIDYKQSRMLFHQLERSPVSTMTKQLGANS
;
A
#
# COMPACT_ATOMS: atom_id res chain seq x y z
N MET A 1 7.74 -6.25 34.60
CA MET A 1 6.60 -6.43 33.68
C MET A 1 7.17 -6.62 32.26
N PRO A 2 7.21 -7.82 31.70
CA PRO A 2 7.64 -8.03 30.31
C PRO A 2 6.51 -7.53 29.40
N SER A 3 6.88 -6.57 28.60
CA SER A 3 6.01 -5.64 27.92
C SER A 3 5.13 -6.32 26.86
N ILE A 4 3.88 -5.96 26.85
CA ILE A 4 2.89 -6.14 25.75
C ILE A 4 3.51 -5.77 24.40
N ARG A 5 4.51 -4.91 24.38
CA ARG A 5 5.27 -4.40 23.24
C ARG A 5 6.11 -5.47 22.50
N SER A 6 6.63 -6.48 23.21
CA SER A 6 7.43 -7.56 22.59
C SER A 6 6.55 -8.52 21.79
N LYS A 7 5.34 -8.80 22.25
CA LYS A 7 4.42 -9.74 21.59
C LYS A 7 3.86 -9.20 20.28
N SER A 8 3.56 -7.91 20.21
CA SER A 8 3.04 -7.30 18.96
C SER A 8 4.11 -7.24 17.86
N THR A 9 5.35 -6.93 18.21
CA THR A 9 6.45 -6.87 17.26
C THR A 9 6.77 -8.26 16.68
N LEU A 10 6.78 -9.27 17.52
CA LEU A 10 6.99 -10.66 17.08
C LEU A 10 5.86 -11.11 16.16
N ALA A 11 4.61 -10.84 16.50
CA ALA A 11 3.46 -11.18 15.67
C ALA A 11 3.51 -10.52 14.29
N VAL A 12 3.87 -9.24 14.21
CA VAL A 12 4.03 -8.52 12.93
C VAL A 12 5.17 -9.11 12.10
N ALA A 13 6.31 -9.41 12.71
CA ALA A 13 7.44 -10.02 12.00
C ALA A 13 7.07 -11.42 11.49
N THR A 14 6.40 -12.23 12.31
CA THR A 14 5.96 -13.57 11.91
C THR A 14 4.94 -13.52 10.78
N SER A 15 3.96 -12.62 10.85
CA SER A 15 2.97 -12.46 9.77
C SER A 15 3.60 -11.99 8.46
N ALA A 16 4.59 -11.10 8.50
CA ALA A 16 5.32 -10.67 7.31
C ALA A 16 6.10 -11.82 6.67
N VAL A 17 6.79 -12.63 7.45
CA VAL A 17 7.52 -13.82 6.96
C VAL A 17 6.55 -14.84 6.35
N LEU A 18 5.42 -15.09 6.99
CA LEU A 18 4.39 -16.00 6.46
C LEU A 18 3.80 -15.50 5.15
N LEU A 19 3.54 -14.19 5.02
CA LEU A 19 3.06 -13.59 3.77
C LEU A 19 4.09 -13.71 2.65
N MET A 20 5.36 -13.44 2.92
CA MET A 20 6.44 -13.61 1.95
C MET A 20 6.59 -15.07 1.49
N ALA A 21 6.48 -16.01 2.42
CA ALA A 21 6.54 -17.44 2.10
C ALA A 21 5.31 -17.87 1.27
N LEU A 22 4.12 -17.39 1.61
CA LEU A 22 2.91 -17.66 0.85
C LEU A 22 2.99 -17.08 -0.56
N GLU A 23 3.45 -15.83 -0.69
CA GLU A 23 3.65 -15.17 -1.98
C GLU A 23 4.63 -15.97 -2.86
N TRP A 24 5.76 -16.42 -2.27
CA TRP A 24 6.70 -17.28 -2.97
C TRP A 24 6.03 -18.55 -3.50
N ILE A 25 5.30 -19.27 -2.64
CA ILE A 25 4.63 -20.52 -3.00
C ILE A 25 3.60 -20.30 -4.14
N LEU A 26 2.90 -19.15 -4.11
CA LEU A 26 1.90 -18.81 -5.14
C LEU A 26 2.54 -18.41 -6.49
N LEU A 27 3.73 -17.82 -6.47
CA LEU A 27 4.42 -17.35 -7.67
C LEU A 27 5.23 -18.47 -8.35
N VAL A 28 5.69 -19.45 -7.58
CA VAL A 28 6.49 -20.56 -8.10
C VAL A 28 5.57 -21.69 -8.53
N ALA A 29 5.49 -21.93 -9.83
CA ALA A 29 4.64 -22.94 -10.41
C ALA A 29 5.14 -24.40 -10.20
N GLY A 30 6.35 -24.56 -9.65
CA GLY A 30 7.00 -25.87 -9.46
C GLY A 30 7.47 -26.09 -8.01
N THR A 31 7.57 -27.34 -7.62
CA THR A 31 8.09 -27.75 -6.30
C THR A 31 9.47 -28.40 -6.41
N HIS A 32 10.28 -27.99 -7.38
CA HIS A 32 11.63 -28.51 -7.53
C HIS A 32 12.51 -28.13 -6.33
N PRO A 33 13.38 -29.03 -5.85
CA PRO A 33 14.19 -28.79 -4.65
C PRO A 33 15.02 -27.50 -4.72
N HIS A 34 15.55 -27.15 -5.88
CA HIS A 34 16.35 -25.92 -6.03
C HIS A 34 15.50 -24.66 -5.91
N GLU A 35 14.26 -24.67 -6.41
CA GLU A 35 13.33 -23.55 -6.28
C GLU A 35 12.96 -23.35 -4.82
N MET A 36 12.70 -24.43 -4.09
CA MET A 36 12.41 -24.37 -2.66
C MET A 36 13.60 -23.83 -1.85
N ILE A 37 14.83 -24.20 -2.20
CA ILE A 37 16.04 -23.69 -1.53
C ILE A 37 16.19 -22.18 -1.80
N VAL A 38 16.04 -21.75 -3.06
CA VAL A 38 16.12 -20.33 -3.44
C VAL A 38 15.04 -19.53 -2.74
N GLY A 39 13.81 -20.06 -2.68
CA GLY A 39 12.69 -19.42 -1.99
C GLY A 39 12.95 -19.27 -0.49
N ALA A 40 13.38 -20.33 0.16
CA ALA A 40 13.72 -20.30 1.57
C ALA A 40 14.86 -19.31 1.88
N ALA A 41 15.89 -19.27 1.05
CA ALA A 41 16.97 -18.28 1.16
C ALA A 41 16.48 -16.85 0.99
N SER A 42 15.61 -16.60 0.02
CA SER A 42 15.02 -15.28 -0.24
C SER A 42 14.14 -14.80 0.92
N VAL A 43 13.30 -15.67 1.46
CA VAL A 43 12.48 -15.38 2.65
C VAL A 43 13.36 -15.09 3.86
N LEU A 44 14.42 -15.88 4.08
CA LEU A 44 15.35 -15.67 5.19
C LEU A 44 16.09 -14.32 5.08
N LEU A 45 16.62 -13.99 3.90
CA LEU A 45 17.29 -12.71 3.66
C LEU A 45 16.33 -11.54 3.88
N SER A 46 15.10 -11.65 3.38
CA SER A 46 14.06 -10.63 3.57
C SER A 46 13.70 -10.46 5.05
N ALA A 47 13.60 -11.55 5.79
CA ALA A 47 13.35 -11.52 7.24
C ALA A 47 14.49 -10.85 8.01
N ILE A 48 15.76 -11.15 7.67
CA ILE A 48 16.94 -10.50 8.26
C ILE A 48 16.92 -8.99 7.96
N PHE A 49 16.66 -8.63 6.69
CA PHE A 49 16.57 -7.23 6.29
C PHE A 49 15.46 -6.49 7.03
N LEU A 50 14.27 -7.08 7.10
CA LEU A 50 13.13 -6.51 7.84
C LEU A 50 13.47 -6.30 9.32
N ALA A 51 14.11 -7.27 9.96
CA ALA A 51 14.55 -7.17 11.35
C ALA A 51 15.57 -6.04 11.56
N ARG A 52 16.50 -5.86 10.63
CA ARG A 52 17.48 -4.76 10.66
C ARG A 52 16.82 -3.40 10.48
N VAL A 53 15.94 -3.26 9.48
CA VAL A 53 15.18 -2.02 9.23
C VAL A 53 14.32 -1.67 10.45
N HIS A 54 13.62 -2.65 11.02
CA HIS A 54 12.81 -2.43 12.22
C HIS A 54 13.65 -1.96 13.42
N LYS A 55 14.86 -2.51 13.61
CA LYS A 55 15.78 -2.10 14.68
C LYS A 55 16.32 -0.68 14.46
N MET A 56 16.55 -0.27 13.22
CA MET A 56 17.08 1.05 12.86
C MET A 56 15.97 2.11 12.78
N SER A 57 14.73 1.72 12.58
CA SER A 57 13.61 2.64 12.47
C SER A 57 13.28 3.28 13.82
N THR A 58 13.36 4.59 13.87
CA THR A 58 12.85 5.40 14.98
C THR A 58 11.35 5.64 14.89
N LEU A 59 10.76 5.33 13.74
CA LEU A 59 9.33 5.51 13.47
C LEU A 59 8.53 4.44 14.22
N LYS A 60 7.66 4.90 15.08
CA LYS A 60 6.65 4.06 15.72
C LYS A 60 5.43 4.05 14.81
N LEU A 61 5.07 2.89 14.30
CA LEU A 61 3.86 2.70 13.50
C LEU A 61 2.83 1.95 14.35
N ASP A 62 1.66 2.52 14.47
CA ASP A 62 0.53 1.88 15.16
C ASP A 62 -0.57 1.56 14.14
N PHE A 63 -0.53 0.32 13.64
CA PHE A 63 -1.51 -0.18 12.69
C PHE A 63 -2.72 -0.75 13.41
N HIS A 64 -3.88 -0.19 13.14
CA HIS A 64 -5.15 -0.74 13.60
C HIS A 64 -5.67 -1.80 12.62
N LEU A 65 -6.12 -2.93 13.14
CA LEU A 65 -6.68 -4.01 12.31
C LEU A 65 -7.82 -3.54 11.40
N SER A 66 -8.64 -2.59 11.88
CA SER A 66 -9.70 -2.00 11.06
C SER A 66 -9.19 -1.22 9.85
N ASP A 67 -8.03 -0.55 10.00
CA ASP A 67 -7.42 0.21 8.92
C ASP A 67 -6.79 -0.74 7.86
N ILE A 68 -6.21 -1.87 8.32
CA ILE A 68 -5.69 -2.94 7.46
C ILE A 68 -6.83 -3.71 6.78
N ALA A 69 -7.89 -4.03 7.52
CA ALA A 69 -9.04 -4.75 6.98
C ALA A 69 -9.73 -4.00 5.82
N THR A 70 -9.59 -2.67 5.77
CA THR A 70 -10.06 -1.88 4.63
C THR A 70 -9.37 -2.30 3.32
N GLY A 71 -8.14 -2.83 3.40
CA GLY A 71 -7.38 -3.35 2.26
C GLY A 71 -8.03 -4.54 1.55
N TRP A 72 -8.98 -5.26 2.19
CA TRP A 72 -9.77 -6.31 1.53
C TRP A 72 -10.47 -5.83 0.26
N ARG A 73 -10.74 -4.54 0.15
CA ARG A 73 -11.39 -3.93 -1.01
C ARG A 73 -10.43 -3.63 -2.17
N ILE A 74 -9.11 -3.72 -1.95
CA ILE A 74 -8.09 -3.42 -2.98
C ILE A 74 -8.33 -4.19 -4.28
N PRO A 75 -8.54 -5.52 -4.29
CA PRO A 75 -8.74 -6.26 -5.53
C PRO A 75 -9.91 -5.72 -6.35
N TRP A 76 -10.99 -5.35 -5.68
CA TRP A 76 -12.16 -4.79 -6.36
C TRP A 76 -11.91 -3.42 -6.97
N TYR A 77 -11.20 -2.53 -6.25
CA TYR A 77 -10.82 -1.22 -6.79
C TYR A 77 -9.84 -1.35 -7.95
N VAL A 78 -8.86 -2.23 -7.85
CA VAL A 78 -7.91 -2.48 -8.94
C VAL A 78 -8.64 -2.98 -10.19
N LEU A 79 -9.54 -3.94 -10.06
CA LEU A 79 -10.34 -4.45 -11.19
C LEU A 79 -11.21 -3.35 -11.82
N SER A 80 -11.89 -2.54 -10.99
CA SER A 80 -12.71 -1.42 -11.46
C SER A 80 -11.88 -0.39 -12.22
N ASP A 81 -10.71 -0.05 -11.69
CA ASP A 81 -9.83 0.93 -12.32
C ASP A 81 -9.16 0.37 -13.58
N CYS A 82 -8.79 -0.91 -13.61
CA CYS A 82 -8.32 -1.59 -14.82
C CYS A 82 -9.39 -1.54 -15.92
N PHE A 83 -10.64 -1.81 -15.59
CA PHE A 83 -11.74 -1.72 -16.55
C PHE A 83 -11.91 -0.29 -17.09
N THR A 84 -11.87 0.70 -16.21
CA THR A 84 -11.96 2.12 -16.57
C THR A 84 -10.83 2.52 -17.51
N LEU A 85 -9.58 2.18 -17.16
CA LEU A 85 -8.42 2.49 -18.02
C LEU A 85 -8.47 1.77 -19.35
N THR A 86 -8.87 0.49 -19.39
CA THR A 86 -9.05 -0.24 -20.64
C THR A 86 -10.07 0.45 -21.54
N ARG A 87 -11.20 0.88 -20.98
CA ARG A 87 -12.22 1.63 -21.73
C ARG A 87 -11.66 2.94 -22.29
N ILE A 88 -10.86 3.67 -21.51
CA ILE A 88 -10.24 4.93 -21.95
C ILE A 88 -9.24 4.68 -23.06
N LEU A 89 -8.35 3.68 -22.90
CA LEU A 89 -7.38 3.30 -23.92
C LEU A 89 -8.05 2.90 -25.23
N LEU A 90 -9.14 2.11 -25.18
CA LEU A 90 -9.90 1.75 -26.37
C LEU A 90 -10.53 3.00 -27.01
N ARG A 91 -11.12 3.88 -26.22
CA ARG A 91 -11.68 5.14 -26.73
C ARG A 91 -10.61 5.96 -27.45
N ASP A 92 -9.46 6.16 -26.78
CA ASP A 92 -8.39 7.00 -27.31
C ASP A 92 -7.75 6.39 -28.56
N LEU A 93 -7.71 5.06 -28.67
CA LEU A 93 -7.25 4.34 -29.85
C LEU A 93 -8.16 4.65 -31.07
N PHE A 94 -9.47 4.77 -30.86
CA PHE A 94 -10.43 5.03 -31.95
C PHE A 94 -10.73 6.52 -32.20
N THR A 95 -10.47 7.39 -31.23
CA THR A 95 -10.83 8.81 -31.33
C THR A 95 -9.63 9.73 -31.49
N ALA A 96 -8.38 9.20 -31.31
CA ALA A 96 -7.14 9.97 -31.27
C ALA A 96 -7.14 11.16 -30.27
N GLN A 97 -8.02 11.10 -29.28
CA GLN A 97 -8.10 12.07 -28.19
C GLN A 97 -7.23 11.56 -27.05
N GLY A 98 -6.09 12.22 -26.81
CA GLY A 98 -5.20 11.83 -25.72
C GLY A 98 -5.90 11.97 -24.36
N ALA A 99 -5.73 10.95 -23.52
CA ALA A 99 -6.19 11.01 -22.14
C ALA A 99 -5.45 12.14 -21.40
N GLY A 100 -6.21 13.10 -20.88
CA GLY A 100 -5.66 14.19 -20.09
C GLY A 100 -5.35 13.72 -18.68
N SER A 101 -4.08 13.65 -18.32
CA SER A 101 -3.69 13.41 -16.93
C SER A 101 -3.83 14.68 -16.09
N LEU A 102 -4.14 14.53 -14.82
CA LEU A 102 -4.34 15.66 -13.92
C LEU A 102 -3.71 15.47 -12.55
N TYR A 103 -3.27 16.59 -11.97
CA TYR A 103 -2.87 16.66 -10.57
C TYR A 103 -4.06 17.03 -9.71
N ARG A 104 -4.18 16.34 -8.59
CA ARG A 104 -5.26 16.59 -7.63
C ARG A 104 -4.72 16.73 -6.23
N VAL A 105 -5.28 17.69 -5.50
CA VAL A 105 -4.99 17.88 -4.07
C VAL A 105 -6.23 17.49 -3.28
N SER A 106 -6.04 16.69 -2.24
CA SER A 106 -7.08 16.36 -1.27
C SER A 106 -6.58 16.70 0.13
N GLY A 107 -7.46 17.19 0.99
CA GLY A 107 -7.15 17.29 2.41
C GLY A 107 -6.82 15.92 2.97
N PHE A 108 -5.76 15.82 3.78
CA PHE A 108 -5.37 14.56 4.42
C PHE A 108 -4.88 14.82 5.84
N LYS A 109 -5.61 14.29 6.82
CA LYS A 109 -5.23 14.46 8.24
C LYS A 109 -3.93 13.71 8.51
N THR A 110 -2.89 14.45 8.84
CA THR A 110 -1.56 13.88 9.09
C THR A 110 -0.89 14.55 10.29
N SER A 111 0.03 13.82 10.93
CA SER A 111 0.92 14.32 11.96
C SER A 111 2.30 13.69 11.80
N LYS A 112 3.34 14.36 12.30
CA LYS A 112 4.70 13.81 12.35
C LYS A 112 4.94 12.96 13.58
N ASP A 113 4.20 13.23 14.66
CA ASP A 113 4.47 12.69 16.00
C ASP A 113 3.46 11.62 16.43
N ASP A 114 2.30 11.55 15.77
CA ASP A 114 1.26 10.55 16.06
C ASP A 114 1.51 9.25 15.29
N PRO A 115 1.91 8.15 15.96
CA PRO A 115 2.19 6.87 15.32
C PRO A 115 1.03 6.32 14.49
N ARG A 116 -0.21 6.59 14.92
CA ARG A 116 -1.42 6.14 14.22
C ARG A 116 -1.63 6.92 12.92
N LEU A 117 -1.46 8.24 12.94
CA LEU A 117 -1.60 9.06 11.73
C LEU A 117 -0.46 8.77 10.75
N ILE A 118 0.74 8.44 11.24
CA ILE A 118 1.84 7.98 10.39
C ILE A 118 1.47 6.65 9.72
N ALA A 119 0.96 5.67 10.47
CA ALA A 119 0.52 4.39 9.93
C ALA A 119 -0.59 4.54 8.89
N ARG A 120 -1.61 5.35 9.15
CA ARG A 120 -2.69 5.65 8.20
C ARG A 120 -2.20 6.33 6.93
N ARG A 121 -1.21 7.20 7.04
CA ARG A 121 -0.56 7.81 5.88
C ARG A 121 0.11 6.76 4.99
N VAL A 122 0.87 5.83 5.60
CA VAL A 122 1.51 4.74 4.87
C VAL A 122 0.46 3.90 4.15
N LEU A 123 -0.59 3.49 4.84
CA LEU A 123 -1.69 2.71 4.24
C LEU A 123 -2.40 3.49 3.13
N ALA A 124 -2.69 4.78 3.34
CA ALA A 124 -3.33 5.62 2.33
C ALA A 124 -2.47 5.75 1.07
N THR A 125 -1.15 5.90 1.23
CA THR A 125 -0.21 5.94 0.11
C THR A 125 -0.23 4.61 -0.65
N ILE A 126 -0.11 3.48 0.06
CA ILE A 126 -0.15 2.15 -0.55
C ILE A 126 -1.46 1.94 -1.29
N TYR A 127 -2.60 2.16 -0.63
CA TYR A 127 -3.92 1.89 -1.21
C TYR A 127 -4.22 2.79 -2.42
N THR A 128 -3.81 4.06 -2.37
CA THR A 128 -4.02 4.97 -3.50
C THR A 128 -3.09 4.63 -4.67
N THR A 129 -1.84 4.26 -4.41
CA THR A 129 -0.86 3.95 -5.45
C THR A 129 -1.06 2.55 -6.05
N THR A 130 -1.69 1.62 -5.33
CA THR A 130 -2.06 0.30 -5.86
C THR A 130 -3.13 0.41 -6.95
N SER A 131 -3.94 1.46 -6.94
CA SER A 131 -4.87 1.75 -8.03
C SER A 131 -4.10 2.20 -9.27
N PRO A 132 -4.30 1.56 -10.44
CA PRO A 132 -3.58 1.91 -11.66
C PRO A 132 -3.94 3.30 -12.21
N ASN A 133 -5.03 3.91 -11.73
CA ASN A 133 -5.47 5.25 -12.11
C ASN A 133 -4.81 6.37 -11.31
N SER A 134 -4.19 6.07 -10.17
CA SER A 134 -3.73 7.09 -9.22
C SER A 134 -2.35 6.77 -8.63
N ILE A 135 -1.50 7.77 -8.53
CA ILE A 135 -0.22 7.66 -7.83
C ILE A 135 -0.05 8.84 -6.87
N VAL A 136 0.31 8.56 -5.63
CA VAL A 136 0.62 9.58 -4.63
C VAL A 136 1.99 10.16 -4.91
N ILE A 137 2.06 11.48 -5.11
CA ILE A 137 3.29 12.21 -5.36
C ILE A 137 3.91 12.68 -4.06
N GLY A 138 3.07 13.13 -3.13
CA GLY A 138 3.56 13.61 -1.84
C GLY A 138 2.46 14.01 -0.88
N ILE A 139 2.85 14.16 0.37
CA ILE A 139 1.97 14.59 1.46
C ILE A 139 2.62 15.76 2.18
N ASP A 140 1.95 16.90 2.17
CA ASP A 140 2.35 18.09 2.89
C ASP A 140 1.81 18.06 4.32
N TYR A 141 2.72 17.96 5.28
CA TYR A 141 2.38 17.95 6.71
C TYR A 141 1.92 19.30 7.24
N LYS A 142 2.41 20.39 6.66
CA LYS A 142 2.08 21.74 7.15
C LYS A 142 0.67 22.13 6.75
N GLN A 143 0.27 21.77 5.54
CA GLN A 143 -1.03 22.11 4.98
C GLN A 143 -2.04 20.96 5.13
N SER A 144 -1.65 19.82 5.67
CA SER A 144 -2.49 18.61 5.78
C SER A 144 -3.14 18.25 4.44
N ARG A 145 -2.32 18.18 3.40
CA ARG A 145 -2.75 17.91 2.02
C ARG A 145 -1.98 16.76 1.42
N MET A 146 -2.66 15.97 0.61
CA MET A 146 -2.08 14.92 -0.21
C MET A 146 -2.22 15.30 -1.69
N LEU A 147 -1.08 15.29 -2.41
CA LEU A 147 -1.02 15.51 -3.85
C LEU A 147 -0.91 14.15 -4.52
N PHE A 148 -1.77 13.91 -5.49
CA PHE A 148 -1.71 12.72 -6.32
C PHE A 148 -1.97 13.06 -7.78
N HIS A 149 -1.42 12.23 -8.65
CA HIS A 149 -1.61 12.28 -10.09
C HIS A 149 -2.66 11.24 -10.47
N GLN A 150 -3.60 11.62 -11.33
CA GLN A 150 -4.62 10.72 -11.87
C GLN A 150 -4.55 10.73 -13.39
N LEU A 151 -4.71 9.58 -14.00
CA LEU A 151 -4.84 9.43 -15.44
C LEU A 151 -6.23 9.83 -15.92
N GLU A 152 -7.25 9.48 -15.12
CA GLU A 152 -8.64 9.87 -15.38
C GLU A 152 -9.23 10.45 -14.11
N ARG A 153 -10.07 11.48 -14.26
CA ARG A 153 -10.70 12.15 -13.13
C ARG A 153 -11.70 11.23 -12.44
N SER A 154 -11.34 10.73 -11.29
CA SER A 154 -12.20 9.90 -10.45
C SER A 154 -12.28 10.44 -9.02
N PRO A 155 -13.33 10.15 -8.27
CA PRO A 155 -13.38 10.53 -6.85
C PRO A 155 -12.26 9.84 -6.07
N VAL A 156 -11.81 10.48 -4.98
CA VAL A 156 -10.86 9.85 -4.04
C VAL A 156 -11.49 8.56 -3.52
N SER A 157 -10.72 7.48 -3.50
CA SER A 157 -11.22 6.17 -3.11
C SER A 157 -11.78 6.21 -1.67
N THR A 158 -12.83 5.42 -1.43
CA THR A 158 -13.44 5.32 -0.10
C THR A 158 -12.43 4.85 0.95
N MET A 159 -11.48 3.98 0.56
CA MET A 159 -10.40 3.53 1.45
C MET A 159 -9.53 4.70 1.91
N THR A 160 -9.11 5.55 0.98
CA THR A 160 -8.27 6.71 1.27
C THR A 160 -9.04 7.74 2.14
N LYS A 161 -10.34 7.90 1.90
CA LYS A 161 -11.21 8.74 2.75
C LYS A 161 -11.33 8.21 4.17
N GLN A 162 -11.50 6.91 4.35
CA GLN A 162 -11.57 6.30 5.69
C GLN A 162 -10.26 6.45 6.48
N LEU A 163 -9.14 6.55 5.80
CA LEU A 163 -7.82 6.76 6.42
C LEU A 163 -7.51 8.22 6.71
N GLY A 164 -8.38 9.16 6.32
CA GLY A 164 -8.26 10.57 6.67
C GLY A 164 -8.21 11.55 5.51
N ALA A 165 -8.46 11.11 4.27
CA ALA A 165 -8.61 12.04 3.15
C ALA A 165 -9.99 12.70 3.18
N ASN A 166 -10.00 14.03 3.00
CA ASN A 166 -11.22 14.79 2.82
C ASN A 166 -11.39 15.10 1.32
N SER A 167 -12.59 14.91 0.83
CA SER A 167 -12.94 15.20 -0.59
C SER A 167 -13.05 16.67 -0.84
#